data_c6da189f693f857dfee6415f9e05e26d
#
_entry.id   c6da189f693f857dfee6415f9e05e26d
#
_cell.length_a   1.000
_cell.length_b   1.000
_cell.length_c   1.000
_cell.angle_alpha   90.00
_cell.angle_beta   90.00
_cell.angle_gamma   90.00
#
_symmetry.space_group_name_H-M   'P 1'
#
loop_
_entity.id
_entity.type
_entity.pdbx_description
1 polymer ?
#
loop_
_entity_poly.entity_id
_entity_poly.type
_entity_poly.pdbx_seq_one_letter_code
_entity_poly.pdbx_strand_id
1 'polypeptide(L)'
;MSNKISGKKAEDKIKEALAILNDLGLPRQQQNERSALTLLSLLGLKPASKWEDAADPLMGITPMMDFFEEHYGKKYAPNTRETVRRQTVHQFLQAALIVANPDKPSRPTNSPKAVYQIEPSVLKLLRGFGKPGWKGYLQKYLETVDTLKKLYARERDMRRLPINLAKGQQIRLSPGAKMSWLRRSWMISAPCSRPEVSSFMLGTLRRSGHTSTQKP
;
A
#
# COMPACT_ATOMS: atom_id res chain seq x y z
N MET A 1 25.94 31.97 1.20
CA MET A 1 25.05 32.25 0.04
C MET A 1 24.53 30.97 -0.65
N SER A 2 25.26 29.87 -0.69
CA SER A 2 24.90 28.60 -1.36
C SER A 2 23.60 27.95 -0.83
N ASN A 3 23.34 28.02 0.48
CA ASN A 3 22.21 27.35 1.11
C ASN A 3 20.85 27.98 0.76
N LYS A 4 20.83 29.31 0.52
CA LYS A 4 19.59 30.07 0.18
C LYS A 4 19.14 29.80 -1.27
N ILE A 5 20.10 29.60 -2.18
CA ILE A 5 19.84 29.28 -3.61
C ILE A 5 19.34 27.84 -3.74
N SER A 6 19.87 26.92 -2.93
CA SER A 6 19.41 25.52 -2.91
C SER A 6 17.97 25.40 -2.40
N GLY A 7 17.62 26.17 -1.35
CA GLY A 7 16.25 26.20 -0.83
C GLY A 7 15.22 26.70 -1.86
N LYS A 8 15.54 27.77 -2.59
CA LYS A 8 14.65 28.31 -3.63
C LYS A 8 14.39 27.29 -4.75
N LYS A 9 15.43 26.60 -5.23
CA LYS A 9 15.29 25.55 -6.24
C LYS A 9 14.42 24.38 -5.76
N ALA A 10 14.54 24.01 -4.47
CA ALA A 10 13.72 22.97 -3.87
C ALA A 10 12.24 23.38 -3.84
N GLU A 11 11.93 24.61 -3.42
CA GLU A 11 10.58 25.13 -3.43
C GLU A 11 9.97 25.22 -4.84
N ASP A 12 10.75 25.68 -5.82
CA ASP A 12 10.30 25.77 -7.20
C ASP A 12 10.02 24.37 -7.78
N LYS A 13 10.86 23.38 -7.50
CA LYS A 13 10.65 21.98 -7.92
C LYS A 13 9.39 21.39 -7.28
N ILE A 14 9.14 21.68 -5.99
CA ILE A 14 7.90 21.27 -5.31
C ILE A 14 6.67 21.92 -5.96
N LYS A 15 6.73 23.22 -6.31
CA LYS A 15 5.63 23.91 -7.02
C LYS A 15 5.35 23.28 -8.40
N GLU A 16 6.39 22.95 -9.16
CA GLU A 16 6.25 22.24 -10.43
C GLU A 16 5.54 20.88 -10.24
N ALA A 17 5.96 20.11 -9.23
CA ALA A 17 5.34 18.83 -8.92
C ALA A 17 3.87 18.98 -8.48
N LEU A 18 3.54 20.03 -7.72
CA LEU A 18 2.15 20.35 -7.36
C LEU A 18 1.31 20.70 -8.60
N ALA A 19 1.84 21.49 -9.53
CA ALA A 19 1.16 21.81 -10.78
C ALA A 19 0.88 20.53 -11.59
N ILE A 20 1.84 19.61 -11.68
CA ILE A 20 1.66 18.31 -12.33
C ILE A 20 0.56 17.49 -11.64
N LEU A 21 0.54 17.40 -10.32
CA LEU A 21 -0.50 16.66 -9.58
C LEU A 21 -1.89 17.25 -9.83
N ASN A 22 -1.99 18.58 -9.96
CA ASN A 22 -3.22 19.25 -10.33
C ASN A 22 -3.62 18.93 -11.78
N ASP A 23 -2.70 19.00 -12.72
CA ASP A 23 -2.93 18.71 -14.14
C ASP A 23 -3.34 17.25 -14.37
N LEU A 24 -2.80 16.33 -13.57
CA LEU A 24 -3.20 14.91 -13.57
C LEU A 24 -4.58 14.67 -12.94
N GLY A 25 -5.24 15.71 -12.44
CA GLY A 25 -6.59 15.63 -11.89
C GLY A 25 -6.67 14.95 -10.52
N LEU A 26 -5.61 14.96 -9.72
CA LEU A 26 -5.69 14.44 -8.36
C LEU A 26 -6.59 15.32 -7.49
N PRO A 27 -7.32 14.73 -6.52
CA PRO A 27 -8.14 15.49 -5.60
C PRO A 27 -7.34 16.56 -4.85
N ARG A 28 -7.95 17.69 -4.55
CA ARG A 28 -7.30 18.82 -3.85
C ARG A 28 -6.58 18.40 -2.56
N GLN A 29 -7.10 17.40 -1.86
CA GLN A 29 -6.46 16.83 -0.66
C GLN A 29 -5.11 16.18 -0.94
N GLN A 30 -4.85 15.78 -2.19
CA GLN A 30 -3.59 15.20 -2.64
C GLN A 30 -2.64 16.25 -3.25
N GLN A 31 -3.08 17.47 -3.44
CA GLN A 31 -2.27 18.57 -3.93
C GLN A 31 -1.57 19.27 -2.76
N ASN A 32 -0.70 18.55 -2.07
CA ASN A 32 0.04 19.02 -0.90
C ASN A 32 1.54 18.69 -1.03
N GLU A 33 2.36 19.37 -0.23
CA GLU A 33 3.81 19.24 -0.25
C GLU A 33 4.28 17.79 -0.11
N ARG A 34 3.67 17.01 0.79
CA ARG A 34 4.01 15.60 0.99
C ARG A 34 3.78 14.77 -0.28
N SER A 35 2.69 15.01 -1.00
CA SER A 35 2.41 14.32 -2.26
C SER A 35 3.41 14.72 -3.36
N ALA A 36 3.76 16.00 -3.44
CA ALA A 36 4.80 16.47 -4.37
C ALA A 36 6.16 15.83 -4.09
N LEU A 37 6.58 15.80 -2.82
CA LEU A 37 7.83 15.15 -2.40
C LEU A 37 7.83 13.64 -2.69
N THR A 38 6.69 12.97 -2.48
CA THR A 38 6.53 11.55 -2.81
C THR A 38 6.68 11.31 -4.32
N LEU A 39 6.09 12.16 -5.16
CA LEU A 39 6.27 12.08 -6.61
C LEU A 39 7.73 12.29 -7.01
N LEU A 40 8.38 13.33 -6.47
CA LEU A 40 9.77 13.66 -6.78
C LEU A 40 10.74 12.54 -6.35
N SER A 41 10.52 11.92 -5.20
CA SER A 41 11.33 10.78 -4.75
C SER A 41 11.17 9.56 -5.64
N LEU A 42 9.95 9.24 -6.06
CA LEU A 42 9.66 8.13 -6.97
C LEU A 42 10.26 8.34 -8.37
N LEU A 43 10.52 9.58 -8.73
CA LEU A 43 11.21 9.95 -9.97
C LEU A 43 12.72 10.13 -9.79
N GLY A 44 13.24 10.05 -8.56
CA GLY A 44 14.65 10.31 -8.25
C GLY A 44 15.09 11.74 -8.54
N LEU A 45 14.16 12.70 -8.62
CA LEU A 45 14.44 14.08 -9.01
C LEU A 45 14.88 14.91 -7.80
N LYS A 46 16.12 15.40 -7.86
CA LYS A 46 16.69 16.37 -6.91
C LYS A 46 16.26 17.80 -7.30
N PRO A 47 16.42 18.79 -6.42
CA PRO A 47 16.01 20.17 -6.69
C PRO A 47 16.61 20.79 -7.97
N ALA A 48 17.82 20.38 -8.36
CA ALA A 48 18.50 20.88 -9.56
C ALA A 48 18.28 20.01 -10.81
N SER A 49 17.67 18.84 -10.68
CA SER A 49 17.43 17.92 -11.80
C SER A 49 16.39 18.46 -12.76
N LYS A 50 16.55 18.14 -14.04
CA LYS A 50 15.53 18.40 -15.05
C LYS A 50 14.47 17.30 -15.03
N TRP A 51 13.28 17.57 -15.53
CA TRP A 51 12.23 16.55 -15.66
C TRP A 51 12.59 15.43 -16.65
N GLU A 52 13.49 15.72 -17.58
CA GLU A 52 14.02 14.74 -18.53
C GLU A 52 14.85 13.65 -17.84
N ASP A 53 15.49 14.00 -16.71
CA ASP A 53 16.33 13.10 -15.93
C ASP A 53 15.51 12.18 -15.01
N ALA A 54 14.19 12.26 -15.08
CA ALA A 54 13.30 11.43 -14.27
C ALA A 54 13.59 9.95 -14.50
N ALA A 55 13.73 9.21 -13.42
CA ALA A 55 13.97 7.78 -13.40
C ALA A 55 12.77 7.07 -12.73
N ASP A 56 12.85 5.76 -12.61
CA ASP A 56 11.83 4.92 -11.99
C ASP A 56 12.41 3.98 -10.91
N PRO A 57 13.15 4.51 -9.92
CA PRO A 57 13.74 3.68 -8.90
C PRO A 57 12.67 2.95 -8.08
N LEU A 58 13.00 1.72 -7.67
CA LEU A 58 12.21 0.98 -6.70
C LEU A 58 12.39 1.58 -5.31
N MET A 59 11.35 2.21 -4.77
CA MET A 59 11.44 2.89 -3.48
C MET A 59 10.44 2.36 -2.45
N GLY A 60 10.94 2.08 -1.24
CA GLY A 60 10.11 1.90 -0.04
C GLY A 60 9.76 3.24 0.60
N ILE A 61 8.83 3.24 1.56
CA ILE A 61 8.37 4.50 2.18
C ILE A 61 9.47 5.16 3.01
N THR A 62 10.29 4.38 3.75
CA THR A 62 11.41 4.92 4.52
C THR A 62 12.45 5.57 3.62
N PRO A 63 12.95 4.92 2.56
CA PRO A 63 13.83 5.58 1.57
C PRO A 63 13.23 6.84 0.93
N MET A 64 11.90 6.90 0.72
CA MET A 64 11.26 8.14 0.25
C MET A 64 11.40 9.27 1.28
N MET A 65 11.16 8.98 2.57
CA MET A 65 11.27 9.97 3.64
C MET A 65 12.72 10.43 3.83
N ASP A 66 13.69 9.52 3.71
CA ASP A 66 15.11 9.84 3.74
C ASP A 66 15.49 10.76 2.57
N PHE A 67 14.94 10.51 1.38
CA PHE A 67 15.11 11.37 0.20
C PHE A 67 14.54 12.79 0.43
N PHE A 68 13.40 12.92 1.12
CA PHE A 68 12.82 14.23 1.46
C PHE A 68 13.75 15.02 2.38
N GLU A 69 14.33 14.37 3.39
CA GLU A 69 15.26 15.02 4.33
C GLU A 69 16.56 15.39 3.63
N GLU A 70 17.16 14.46 2.91
CA GLU A 70 18.48 14.64 2.27
C GLU A 70 18.47 15.73 1.19
N HIS A 71 17.47 15.70 0.31
CA HIS A 71 17.49 16.54 -0.88
C HIS A 71 16.60 17.78 -0.79
N TYR A 72 15.56 17.74 0.01
CA TYR A 72 14.60 18.84 0.13
C TYR A 72 14.59 19.48 1.53
N GLY A 73 15.40 18.97 2.47
CA GLY A 73 15.47 19.45 3.85
C GLY A 73 14.15 19.27 4.64
N LYS A 74 13.28 18.36 4.18
CA LYS A 74 11.96 18.11 4.80
C LYS A 74 11.99 16.85 5.65
N LYS A 75 12.28 17.05 6.93
CA LYS A 75 12.29 15.97 7.91
C LYS A 75 10.89 15.68 8.45
N TYR A 76 10.46 14.45 8.30
CA TYR A 76 9.21 13.95 8.87
C TYR A 76 9.47 13.01 10.05
N ALA A 77 8.61 13.05 11.05
CA ALA A 77 8.68 12.11 12.17
C ALA A 77 8.42 10.66 11.71
N PRO A 78 9.02 9.64 12.36
CA PRO A 78 8.89 8.24 11.95
C PRO A 78 7.43 7.74 11.85
N ASN A 79 6.54 8.23 12.69
CA ASN A 79 5.10 7.92 12.65
C ASN A 79 4.40 8.45 11.40
N THR A 80 4.96 9.44 10.71
CA THR A 80 4.46 9.96 9.42
C THR A 80 4.52 8.92 8.31
N ARG A 81 5.36 7.88 8.46
CA ARG A 81 5.47 6.79 7.49
C ARG A 81 4.11 6.17 7.14
N GLU A 82 3.27 5.93 8.14
CA GLU A 82 1.94 5.37 7.92
C GLU A 82 1.00 6.37 7.22
N THR A 83 1.15 7.64 7.52
CA THR A 83 0.41 8.72 6.84
C THR A 83 0.81 8.82 5.36
N VAL A 84 2.11 8.78 5.04
CA VAL A 84 2.60 8.73 3.65
C VAL A 84 2.01 7.52 2.92
N ARG A 85 2.05 6.34 3.55
CA ARG A 85 1.51 5.11 2.97
C ARG A 85 0.01 5.20 2.67
N ARG A 86 -0.79 5.60 3.66
CA ARG A 86 -2.26 5.59 3.53
C ARG A 86 -2.81 6.76 2.75
N GLN A 87 -2.28 7.95 2.97
CA GLN A 87 -2.86 9.18 2.42
C GLN A 87 -2.22 9.62 1.10
N THR A 88 -1.02 9.14 0.77
CA THR A 88 -0.36 9.54 -0.48
C THR A 88 -0.15 8.36 -1.39
N VAL A 89 0.65 7.37 -0.98
CA VAL A 89 1.00 6.22 -1.82
C VAL A 89 -0.23 5.41 -2.23
N HIS A 90 -1.18 5.19 -1.32
CA HIS A 90 -2.43 4.50 -1.65
C HIS A 90 -3.24 5.26 -2.72
N GLN A 91 -3.29 6.59 -2.64
CA GLN A 91 -4.00 7.40 -3.63
C GLN A 91 -3.31 7.36 -4.99
N PHE A 92 -1.98 7.41 -5.02
CA PHE A 92 -1.20 7.26 -6.25
C PHE A 92 -1.41 5.89 -6.91
N LEU A 93 -1.53 4.83 -6.12
CA LEU A 93 -1.90 3.49 -6.62
C LEU A 93 -3.31 3.47 -7.22
N GLN A 94 -4.27 4.13 -6.58
CA GLN A 94 -5.64 4.21 -7.08
C GLN A 94 -5.73 5.04 -8.37
N ALA A 95 -4.91 6.09 -8.46
CA ALA A 95 -4.81 6.92 -9.65
C ALA A 95 -4.01 6.27 -10.78
N ALA A 96 -3.47 5.06 -10.59
CA ALA A 96 -2.59 4.35 -11.52
C ALA A 96 -1.30 5.13 -11.85
N LEU A 97 -0.85 6.02 -10.97
CA LEU A 97 0.41 6.74 -11.14
C LEU A 97 1.63 5.88 -10.81
N ILE A 98 1.45 4.91 -9.92
CA ILE A 98 2.52 4.04 -9.44
C ILE A 98 2.06 2.59 -9.37
N VAL A 99 3.02 1.68 -9.39
CA VAL A 99 2.83 0.24 -9.23
C VAL A 99 3.47 -0.23 -7.93
N ALA A 100 2.80 -1.15 -7.22
CA ALA A 100 3.33 -1.73 -6.00
C ALA A 100 4.02 -3.06 -6.28
N ASN A 101 5.22 -3.24 -5.70
CA ASN A 101 5.99 -4.48 -5.73
C ASN A 101 6.18 -5.07 -7.14
N PRO A 102 6.62 -4.32 -8.15
CA PRO A 102 6.84 -4.88 -9.48
C PRO A 102 7.92 -5.97 -9.48
N ASP A 103 8.87 -5.90 -8.55
CA ASP A 103 9.91 -6.90 -8.32
C ASP A 103 9.36 -8.23 -7.77
N LYS A 104 8.33 -8.18 -6.93
CA LYS A 104 7.71 -9.36 -6.32
C LYS A 104 6.20 -9.15 -6.14
N PRO A 105 5.39 -9.39 -7.18
CA PRO A 105 3.94 -9.18 -7.14
C PRO A 105 3.19 -9.95 -6.04
N SER A 106 3.75 -11.08 -5.58
CA SER A 106 3.18 -11.88 -4.49
C SER A 106 3.46 -11.34 -3.09
N ARG A 107 4.19 -10.22 -2.96
CA ARG A 107 4.50 -9.62 -1.66
C ARG A 107 3.22 -9.16 -0.95
N PRO A 108 3.03 -9.50 0.35
CA PRO A 108 1.87 -9.06 1.12
C PRO A 108 1.76 -7.53 1.14
N THR A 109 0.53 -7.01 1.03
CA THR A 109 0.23 -5.56 1.00
C THR A 109 0.77 -4.81 2.22
N ASN A 110 0.84 -5.48 3.39
CA ASN A 110 1.33 -4.90 4.63
C ASN A 110 2.80 -5.23 4.92
N SER A 111 3.55 -5.71 3.93
CA SER A 111 4.96 -6.00 4.10
C SER A 111 5.76 -4.73 4.43
N PRO A 112 6.65 -4.76 5.44
CA PRO A 112 7.58 -3.65 5.69
C PRO A 112 8.56 -3.44 4.53
N LYS A 113 8.75 -4.47 3.68
CA LYS A 113 9.59 -4.45 2.47
C LYS A 113 8.81 -4.08 1.20
N ALA A 114 7.60 -3.50 1.34
CA ALA A 114 6.85 -3.03 0.19
C ALA A 114 7.62 -1.92 -0.53
N VAL A 115 7.71 -2.03 -1.84
CA VAL A 115 8.35 -1.05 -2.73
C VAL A 115 7.36 -0.58 -3.79
N TYR A 116 7.60 0.61 -4.28
CA TYR A 116 6.76 1.29 -5.25
C TYR A 116 7.61 1.83 -6.37
N GLN A 117 7.07 1.88 -7.56
CA GLN A 117 7.71 2.40 -8.75
C GLN A 117 6.71 3.23 -9.54
N ILE A 118 7.18 4.27 -10.20
CA ILE A 118 6.34 5.07 -11.11
C ILE A 118 5.85 4.19 -12.27
N GLU A 119 4.64 4.41 -12.72
CA GLU A 119 4.10 3.69 -13.88
C GLU A 119 4.80 4.18 -15.17
N PRO A 120 5.22 3.30 -16.09
CA PRO A 120 6.01 3.66 -17.27
C PRO A 120 5.41 4.73 -18.17
N SER A 121 4.09 4.74 -18.36
CA SER A 121 3.42 5.77 -19.19
C SER A 121 3.41 7.13 -18.49
N VAL A 122 3.29 7.16 -17.16
CA VAL A 122 3.44 8.38 -16.35
C VAL A 122 4.87 8.90 -16.44
N LEU A 123 5.87 8.03 -16.29
CA LEU A 123 7.27 8.42 -16.43
C LEU A 123 7.54 9.10 -17.79
N LYS A 124 7.07 8.46 -18.87
CA LYS A 124 7.21 9.01 -20.22
C LYS A 124 6.54 10.37 -20.36
N LEU A 125 5.35 10.54 -19.79
CA LEU A 125 4.65 11.81 -19.74
C LEU A 125 5.47 12.87 -18.99
N LEU A 126 5.92 12.56 -17.77
CA LEU A 126 6.60 13.52 -16.88
C LEU A 126 7.95 13.99 -17.43
N ARG A 127 8.68 13.14 -18.15
CA ARG A 127 9.91 13.54 -18.90
C ARG A 127 9.65 14.62 -19.94
N GLY A 128 8.40 14.78 -20.37
CA GLY A 128 7.98 15.83 -21.31
C GLY A 128 7.51 17.12 -20.66
N PHE A 129 7.51 17.20 -19.33
CA PHE A 129 7.03 18.40 -18.62
C PHE A 129 7.86 19.63 -18.97
N GLY A 130 7.18 20.75 -19.24
CA GLY A 130 7.82 22.01 -19.63
C GLY A 130 8.21 22.10 -21.10
N LYS A 131 8.03 21.02 -21.90
CA LYS A 131 8.28 21.06 -23.34
C LYS A 131 7.04 21.51 -24.13
N PRO A 132 7.25 22.07 -25.34
CA PRO A 132 6.15 22.31 -26.26
C PRO A 132 5.36 21.02 -26.51
N GLY A 133 4.03 21.09 -26.45
CA GLY A 133 3.15 19.92 -26.63
C GLY A 133 2.79 19.16 -25.36
N TRP A 134 3.32 19.52 -24.17
CA TRP A 134 2.97 18.92 -22.88
C TRP A 134 1.47 18.69 -22.68
N LYS A 135 0.65 19.73 -22.94
CA LYS A 135 -0.81 19.64 -22.78
C LYS A 135 -1.45 18.57 -23.66
N GLY A 136 -0.96 18.40 -24.89
CA GLY A 136 -1.46 17.37 -25.79
C GLY A 136 -1.08 15.95 -25.36
N TYR A 137 0.14 15.76 -24.83
CA TYR A 137 0.56 14.48 -24.25
C TYR A 137 -0.22 14.16 -22.98
N LEU A 138 -0.45 15.16 -22.13
CA LEU A 138 -1.27 15.02 -20.94
C LEU A 138 -2.70 14.59 -21.28
N GLN A 139 -3.33 15.24 -22.24
CA GLN A 139 -4.69 14.88 -22.67
C GLN A 139 -4.76 13.43 -23.16
N LYS A 140 -3.84 13.01 -24.03
CA LYS A 140 -3.76 11.60 -24.47
C LYS A 140 -3.55 10.62 -23.33
N TYR A 141 -2.73 10.99 -22.34
CA TYR A 141 -2.55 10.17 -21.14
C TYR A 141 -3.85 10.07 -20.35
N LEU A 142 -4.55 11.17 -20.11
CA LEU A 142 -5.80 11.19 -19.34
C LEU A 142 -6.90 10.35 -20.00
N GLU A 143 -6.96 10.29 -21.33
CA GLU A 143 -7.88 9.40 -22.08
C GLU A 143 -7.58 7.92 -21.82
N THR A 144 -6.32 7.56 -21.59
CA THR A 144 -5.91 6.17 -21.32
C THR A 144 -5.96 5.79 -19.83
N VAL A 145 -5.98 6.76 -18.94
CA VAL A 145 -5.86 6.54 -17.49
C VAL A 145 -6.98 5.70 -16.90
N ASP A 146 -8.20 5.82 -17.42
CA ASP A 146 -9.34 5.01 -16.97
C ASP A 146 -9.18 3.54 -17.36
N THR A 147 -8.57 3.26 -18.51
CA THR A 147 -8.21 1.91 -18.93
C THR A 147 -7.13 1.32 -18.00
N LEU A 148 -6.10 2.09 -17.68
CA LEU A 148 -5.04 1.70 -16.74
C LEU A 148 -5.61 1.45 -15.34
N LYS A 149 -6.47 2.33 -14.85
CA LYS A 149 -7.16 2.14 -13.56
C LYS A 149 -7.94 0.84 -13.51
N LYS A 150 -8.70 0.52 -14.57
CA LYS A 150 -9.46 -0.74 -14.69
C LYS A 150 -8.54 -1.95 -14.75
N LEU A 151 -7.44 -1.88 -15.49
CA LEU A 151 -6.46 -2.94 -15.61
C LEU A 151 -5.83 -3.28 -14.24
N TYR A 152 -5.28 -2.27 -13.56
CA TYR A 152 -4.66 -2.46 -12.23
C TYR A 152 -5.68 -2.84 -11.15
N ALA A 153 -6.91 -2.37 -11.23
CA ALA A 153 -7.98 -2.82 -10.34
C ALA A 153 -8.28 -4.31 -10.53
N ARG A 154 -8.36 -4.78 -11.78
CA ARG A 154 -8.55 -6.19 -12.12
C ARG A 154 -7.40 -7.07 -11.64
N GLU A 155 -6.15 -6.66 -11.84
CA GLU A 155 -4.98 -7.38 -11.33
C GLU A 155 -4.98 -7.48 -9.79
N ARG A 156 -5.35 -6.40 -9.10
CA ARG A 156 -5.49 -6.42 -7.62
C ARG A 156 -6.57 -7.38 -7.17
N ASP A 157 -7.67 -7.45 -7.89
CA ASP A 157 -8.78 -8.36 -7.60
C ASP A 157 -8.38 -9.83 -7.82
N MET A 158 -7.65 -10.13 -8.89
CA MET A 158 -7.14 -11.48 -9.16
C MET A 158 -6.13 -11.95 -8.08
N ARG A 159 -5.42 -11.03 -7.45
CA ARG A 159 -4.48 -11.35 -6.34
C ARG A 159 -5.15 -11.56 -4.99
N ARG A 160 -6.46 -11.27 -4.88
CA ARG A 160 -7.21 -11.50 -3.64
C ARG A 160 -7.58 -12.97 -3.50
N LEU A 161 -7.32 -13.52 -2.31
CA LEU A 161 -7.69 -14.89 -1.99
C LEU A 161 -9.20 -14.98 -1.75
N PRO A 162 -9.93 -15.84 -2.47
CA PRO A 162 -11.33 -16.09 -2.19
C PRO A 162 -11.48 -16.89 -0.89
N ILE A 163 -12.36 -16.45 0.00
CA ILE A 163 -12.73 -17.17 1.20
C ILE A 163 -14.25 -17.43 1.13
N ASN A 164 -14.62 -18.68 1.18
CA ASN A 164 -16.01 -19.09 1.25
C ASN A 164 -16.49 -18.96 2.69
N LEU A 165 -17.52 -18.18 2.91
CA LEU A 165 -18.21 -18.08 4.19
C LEU A 165 -19.39 -19.08 4.27
N ALA A 166 -19.80 -19.40 5.50
CA ALA A 166 -21.06 -20.09 5.74
C ALA A 166 -22.22 -19.34 5.04
N LYS A 167 -23.15 -20.06 4.44
CA LYS A 167 -24.26 -19.53 3.62
C LYS A 167 -23.91 -19.14 2.17
N GLY A 168 -22.82 -19.69 1.60
CA GLY A 168 -22.50 -19.50 0.18
C GLY A 168 -21.97 -18.11 -0.19
N GLN A 169 -21.72 -17.23 0.77
CA GLN A 169 -21.10 -15.93 0.51
C GLN A 169 -19.60 -16.09 0.31
N GLN A 170 -19.09 -15.43 -0.72
CA GLN A 170 -17.66 -15.42 -1.03
C GLN A 170 -17.07 -14.04 -0.78
N ILE A 171 -16.01 -13.96 0.04
CA ILE A 171 -15.25 -12.74 0.25
C ILE A 171 -13.85 -12.91 -0.35
N ARG A 172 -13.31 -11.84 -0.96
CA ARG A 172 -11.95 -11.81 -1.46
C ARG A 172 -11.06 -10.98 -0.54
N LEU A 173 -10.03 -11.60 0.06
CA LEU A 173 -9.09 -10.94 0.95
C LEU A 173 -7.77 -10.65 0.26
N SER A 174 -7.18 -9.47 0.58
CA SER A 174 -5.83 -9.15 0.15
C SER A 174 -4.80 -10.04 0.85
N PRO A 175 -3.73 -10.49 0.15
CA PRO A 175 -2.63 -11.20 0.79
C PRO A 175 -2.08 -10.40 1.98
N GLY A 176 -1.91 -11.05 3.14
CA GLY A 176 -1.41 -10.40 4.36
C GLY A 176 -2.45 -9.64 5.18
N ALA A 177 -3.73 -9.68 4.84
CA ALA A 177 -4.79 -9.17 5.72
C ALA A 177 -4.80 -9.93 7.05
N LYS A 178 -4.68 -9.20 8.18
CA LYS A 178 -4.76 -9.85 9.50
C LYS A 178 -6.16 -10.41 9.73
N MET A 179 -6.25 -11.70 9.97
CA MET A 179 -7.51 -12.42 10.27
C MET A 179 -8.17 -12.01 11.59
N SER A 180 -7.58 -11.12 12.37
CA SER A 180 -8.04 -10.74 13.71
C SER A 180 -9.45 -10.14 13.75
N TRP A 181 -9.85 -9.43 12.71
CA TRP A 181 -11.20 -8.88 12.63
C TRP A 181 -12.25 -9.91 12.19
N LEU A 182 -11.86 -10.94 11.41
CA LEU A 182 -12.74 -12.05 11.05
C LEU A 182 -13.13 -12.87 12.27
N ARG A 183 -12.20 -13.14 13.21
CA ARG A 183 -12.52 -13.81 14.48
C ARG A 183 -13.56 -13.04 15.29
N ARG A 184 -13.47 -11.71 15.32
CA ARG A 184 -14.41 -10.88 16.07
C ARG A 184 -15.80 -10.86 15.44
N SER A 185 -15.88 -10.84 14.13
CA SER A 185 -17.14 -10.92 13.39
C SER A 185 -17.82 -12.28 13.52
N TRP A 186 -17.04 -13.36 13.61
CA TRP A 186 -17.57 -14.72 13.81
C TRP A 186 -18.13 -14.94 15.23
N MET A 187 -17.54 -14.34 16.26
CA MET A 187 -18.05 -14.44 17.63
C MET A 187 -19.40 -13.72 17.84
N ILE A 188 -19.72 -12.74 17.00
CA ILE A 188 -20.98 -11.99 17.11
C ILE A 188 -22.12 -12.71 16.36
N SER A 189 -21.81 -13.58 15.40
CA SER A 189 -22.81 -14.22 14.53
C SER A 189 -23.02 -15.72 14.78
N ALA A 190 -22.26 -16.33 15.70
CA ALA A 190 -22.52 -17.72 16.07
C ALA A 190 -23.68 -17.75 17.09
N PRO A 191 -24.83 -18.34 16.76
CA PRO A 191 -25.81 -18.64 17.78
C PRO A 191 -25.15 -19.58 18.79
N CYS A 192 -25.28 -19.24 20.07
CA CYS A 192 -24.78 -20.03 21.19
C CYS A 192 -25.61 -21.33 21.29
N SER A 193 -25.33 -22.28 20.40
CA SER A 193 -25.79 -23.65 20.54
C SER A 193 -24.80 -24.34 21.46
N ARG A 194 -25.10 -24.34 22.75
CA ARG A 194 -24.48 -25.29 23.66
C ARG A 194 -24.75 -26.69 23.07
N PRO A 195 -23.69 -27.52 22.84
CA PRO A 195 -23.95 -28.93 22.71
C PRO A 195 -24.43 -29.41 24.11
N GLU A 196 -25.65 -29.90 24.19
CA GLU A 196 -26.07 -30.74 25.31
C GLU A 196 -25.07 -31.86 25.44
N VAL A 197 -24.34 -31.85 26.54
CA VAL A 197 -23.57 -33.01 26.97
C VAL A 197 -24.59 -34.03 27.43
N SER A 198 -25.01 -34.86 26.46
CA SER A 198 -25.76 -36.07 26.72
C SER A 198 -24.97 -36.90 27.71
N SER A 199 -25.58 -37.00 28.90
CA SER A 199 -25.20 -37.88 29.99
C SER A 199 -25.32 -39.34 29.48
N PHE A 200 -24.16 -39.92 29.14
CA PHE A 200 -24.03 -41.34 28.90
C PHE A 200 -22.67 -41.80 29.38
N MET A 201 -22.65 -42.37 30.56
CA MET A 201 -21.93 -43.57 31.00
C MET A 201 -21.76 -43.60 32.52
N LEU A 202 -22.82 -44.01 33.17
CA LEU A 202 -22.65 -44.78 34.40
C LEU A 202 -22.52 -46.24 33.97
N GLY A 203 -21.29 -46.66 33.74
CA GLY A 203 -20.86 -48.04 33.48
C GLY A 203 -20.04 -48.50 34.66
N THR A 204 -20.73 -49.14 35.57
CA THR A 204 -20.22 -50.04 36.60
C THR A 204 -18.88 -50.69 36.31
N LEU A 205 -17.89 -50.44 37.15
CA LEU A 205 -16.76 -51.31 37.36
C LEU A 205 -16.75 -51.87 38.75
N ARG A 206 -17.17 -53.12 38.79
CA ARG A 206 -17.18 -54.03 39.92
C ARG A 206 -15.79 -54.21 40.49
N ARG A 207 -15.71 -54.14 41.82
CA ARG A 207 -14.60 -54.62 42.64
C ARG A 207 -14.37 -56.13 42.38
N SER A 208 -13.12 -56.49 42.29
CA SER A 208 -12.64 -57.76 42.79
C SER A 208 -11.29 -57.55 43.44
N GLY A 209 -11.34 -57.76 44.72
CA GLY A 209 -10.23 -57.82 45.60
C GLY A 209 -9.55 -59.20 45.52
N HIS A 210 -8.39 -59.29 46.06
CA HIS A 210 -7.82 -60.31 46.94
C HIS A 210 -6.34 -59.99 47.13
N THR A 211 -6.04 -59.58 48.33
CA THR A 211 -5.36 -60.41 49.40
C THR A 211 -3.93 -60.75 49.08
N SER A 212 -3.08 -60.14 49.90
CA SER A 212 -2.29 -60.80 50.94
C SER A 212 -1.08 -61.64 50.51
N THR A 213 0.13 -61.39 50.94
CA THR A 213 0.83 -62.02 52.00
C THR A 213 2.34 -61.69 52.00
N GLN A 214 2.83 -60.99 52.97
CA GLN A 214 3.93 -61.38 53.90
C GLN A 214 5.15 -62.14 53.36
N LYS A 215 6.29 -61.50 53.53
CA LYS A 215 7.56 -61.83 54.24
C LYS A 215 8.05 -63.30 54.30
N PRO A 216 9.36 -63.52 54.57
CA PRO A 216 10.31 -62.73 55.28
C PRO A 216 11.41 -62.10 54.45
#